data_fd08c2243e7df49eca633f3242e4b4cf
#
_entry.id   fd08c2243e7df49eca633f3242e4b4cf
#
_cell.length_a   1.000
_cell.length_b   1.000
_cell.length_c   1.000
_cell.angle_alpha   90.00
_cell.angle_beta   90.00
_cell.angle_gamma   90.00
#
_symmetry.space_group_name_H-M   'P 1'
#
loop_
_entity.id
_entity.type
_entity.pdbx_description
1 polymer ?
#
loop_
_entity_poly.entity_id
_entity_poly.type
_entity_poly.pdbx_seq_one_letter_code
_entity_poly.pdbx_strand_id
1 'polypeptide(L)'
;MKMNEEEVPQEGRILFISETAYAGLKAKITRQIMNRDGNINDEVEFYNGMRVIRVPQTRFYTAITLYDGTTGGQTGGGYIGTASTGYKLNFMIVHPSAVCQVLKHVAPRIFAPEVNQKADAWKFDYRVYHDIFVYDNKVKGICIHRGSTALS
;
A
#
# COMPACT_ATOMS: atom_id res chain seq x y z
N MET A 1 1.02 -23.62 -2.60
CA MET A 1 0.72 -22.14 -2.75
C MET A 1 1.05 -21.76 -4.18
N LYS A 2 0.14 -21.15 -4.91
CA LYS A 2 0.30 -20.85 -6.36
C LYS A 2 1.64 -20.20 -6.74
N MET A 3 2.12 -19.26 -5.95
CA MET A 3 3.43 -18.62 -6.20
C MET A 3 4.63 -19.59 -6.11
N ASN A 4 4.52 -20.70 -5.38
CA ASN A 4 5.58 -21.70 -5.31
C ASN A 4 5.60 -22.57 -6.58
N GLU A 5 4.43 -22.84 -7.15
CA GLU A 5 4.27 -23.58 -8.41
C GLU A 5 4.81 -22.74 -9.61
N GLU A 6 4.81 -21.43 -9.47
CA GLU A 6 5.31 -20.47 -10.45
C GLU A 6 6.78 -20.05 -10.19
N GLU A 7 7.50 -20.81 -9.34
CA GLU A 7 8.92 -20.64 -9.03
C GLU A 7 9.32 -19.27 -8.49
N VAL A 8 8.37 -18.52 -7.88
CA VAL A 8 8.68 -17.25 -7.23
C VAL A 8 9.45 -17.52 -5.95
N PRO A 9 10.56 -16.82 -5.64
CA PRO A 9 11.31 -17.00 -4.40
C PRO A 9 10.42 -16.85 -3.17
N GLN A 10 10.63 -17.69 -2.17
CA GLN A 10 9.86 -17.63 -0.92
C GLN A 10 10.35 -16.51 0.00
N GLU A 11 11.65 -16.25 -0.04
CA GLU A 11 12.28 -15.21 0.75
C GLU A 11 11.89 -13.82 0.26
N GLY A 12 11.67 -12.90 1.20
CA GLY A 12 11.34 -11.51 0.89
C GLY A 12 9.89 -11.24 0.51
N ARG A 13 9.01 -12.25 0.45
CA ARG A 13 7.58 -12.03 0.22
C ARG A 13 6.96 -11.21 1.34
N ILE A 14 6.06 -10.30 0.98
CA ILE A 14 5.30 -9.47 1.90
C ILE A 14 3.82 -9.82 1.78
N LEU A 15 3.17 -10.05 2.92
CA LEU A 15 1.74 -10.32 3.01
C LEU A 15 1.00 -9.06 3.46
N PHE A 16 0.25 -8.46 2.55
CA PHE A 16 -0.73 -7.44 2.88
C PHE A 16 -2.07 -8.11 3.19
N ILE A 17 -2.66 -7.79 4.32
CA ILE A 17 -3.89 -8.44 4.79
C ILE A 17 -4.89 -7.42 5.33
N SER A 18 -6.18 -7.64 5.02
CA SER A 18 -7.24 -6.83 5.59
C SER A 18 -7.45 -7.15 7.08
N GLU A 19 -7.95 -6.20 7.86
CA GLU A 19 -8.23 -6.41 9.30
C GLU A 19 -9.19 -7.57 9.54
N THR A 20 -10.18 -7.74 8.69
CA THR A 20 -11.14 -8.86 8.81
C THR A 20 -10.47 -10.22 8.62
N ALA A 21 -9.63 -10.35 7.58
CA ALA A 21 -8.90 -11.58 7.32
C ALA A 21 -7.79 -11.82 8.36
N TYR A 22 -7.16 -10.74 8.84
CA TYR A 22 -6.16 -10.81 9.92
C TYR A 22 -6.73 -11.42 11.21
N ALA A 23 -7.95 -11.05 11.59
CA ALA A 23 -8.59 -11.60 12.79
C ALA A 23 -8.67 -13.14 12.76
N GLY A 24 -8.94 -13.72 11.58
CA GLY A 24 -8.93 -15.18 11.40
C GLY A 24 -7.53 -15.82 11.42
N LEU A 25 -6.50 -15.05 11.10
CA LEU A 25 -5.11 -15.51 11.03
C LEU A 25 -4.31 -15.28 12.30
N LYS A 26 -4.79 -14.42 13.19
CA LYS A 26 -4.07 -13.91 14.38
C LYS A 26 -3.41 -14.99 15.22
N ALA A 27 -4.07 -16.14 15.40
CA ALA A 27 -3.53 -17.26 16.18
C ALA A 27 -2.31 -17.97 15.53
N LYS A 28 -2.08 -17.76 14.23
CA LYS A 28 -0.99 -18.38 13.45
C LYS A 28 0.15 -17.41 13.12
N ILE A 29 0.05 -16.16 13.58
CA ILE A 29 1.05 -15.13 13.33
C ILE A 29 2.14 -15.24 14.39
N THR A 30 3.38 -15.30 13.94
CA THR A 30 4.57 -15.26 14.80
C THR A 30 5.06 -13.83 14.89
N ARG A 31 5.37 -13.38 16.10
CA ARG A 31 5.92 -12.06 16.37
C ARG A 31 7.39 -12.18 16.67
N GLN A 32 8.18 -11.33 16.05
CA GLN A 32 9.60 -11.20 16.29
C GLN A 32 9.92 -9.77 16.69
N ILE A 33 10.71 -9.64 17.73
CA ILE A 33 11.23 -8.35 18.18
C ILE A 33 12.49 -8.07 17.36
N MET A 34 12.46 -7.02 16.53
CA MET A 34 13.63 -6.54 15.82
C MET A 34 14.22 -5.34 16.54
N ASN A 35 15.46 -5.48 17.03
CA ASN A 35 16.21 -4.35 17.53
C ASN A 35 16.72 -3.51 16.36
N ARG A 36 16.16 -2.34 16.18
CA ARG A 36 16.67 -1.35 15.26
C ARG A 36 17.45 -0.30 16.06
N ASP A 37 18.76 -0.22 15.82
CA ASP A 37 19.67 0.78 16.41
C ASP A 37 19.67 0.88 17.96
N GLY A 38 19.51 -0.26 18.64
CA GLY A 38 19.78 -0.39 20.09
C GLY A 38 18.74 0.22 21.03
N ASN A 39 17.71 0.91 20.57
CA ASN A 39 16.82 1.65 21.46
C ASN A 39 15.30 1.48 21.22
N ILE A 40 14.84 0.81 20.17
CA ILE A 40 13.41 0.62 19.90
C ILE A 40 13.18 -0.83 19.55
N ASN A 41 12.43 -1.53 20.40
CA ASN A 41 11.91 -2.86 20.11
C ASN A 41 10.72 -2.69 19.14
N ASP A 42 10.94 -2.92 17.84
CA ASP A 42 9.89 -2.96 16.84
C ASP A 42 9.36 -4.39 16.73
N GLU A 43 8.08 -4.58 17.03
CA GLU A 43 7.43 -5.88 16.95
C GLU A 43 6.97 -6.11 15.51
N VAL A 44 7.64 -7.01 14.78
CA VAL A 44 7.30 -7.36 13.41
C VAL A 44 6.54 -8.69 13.39
N GLU A 45 5.40 -8.68 12.73
CA GLU A 45 4.53 -9.84 12.57
C GLU A 45 4.92 -10.64 11.33
N PHE A 46 5.02 -11.97 11.47
CA PHE A 46 5.33 -12.90 10.40
C PHE A 46 4.28 -14.00 10.29
N TYR A 47 3.95 -14.37 9.06
CA TYR A 47 3.15 -15.53 8.74
C TYR A 47 3.85 -16.37 7.68
N ASN A 48 4.21 -17.61 8.02
CA ASN A 48 4.91 -18.52 7.12
C ASN A 48 6.16 -17.89 6.44
N GLY A 49 6.97 -17.19 7.24
CA GLY A 49 8.18 -16.50 6.76
C GLY A 49 7.95 -15.18 6.02
N MET A 50 6.70 -14.80 5.79
CA MET A 50 6.34 -13.52 5.15
C MET A 50 6.07 -12.45 6.20
N ARG A 51 6.63 -11.25 6.01
CA ARG A 51 6.27 -10.09 6.82
C ARG A 51 4.81 -9.73 6.59
N VAL A 52 4.05 -9.53 7.67
CA VAL A 52 2.62 -9.18 7.62
C VAL A 52 2.46 -7.68 7.74
N ILE A 53 1.69 -7.10 6.83
CA ILE A 53 1.31 -5.68 6.85
C ILE A 53 -0.21 -5.60 6.83
N ARG A 54 -0.79 -5.02 7.87
CA ARG A 54 -2.23 -4.82 7.96
C ARG A 54 -2.65 -3.59 7.14
N VAL A 55 -3.70 -3.76 6.36
CA VAL A 55 -4.24 -2.70 5.50
C VAL A 55 -5.71 -2.46 5.88
N PRO A 56 -6.11 -1.22 6.16
CA PRO A 56 -7.51 -0.88 6.37
C PRO A 56 -8.36 -1.28 5.17
N GLN A 57 -9.51 -1.90 5.41
CA GLN A 57 -10.40 -2.37 4.34
C GLN A 57 -10.84 -1.24 3.39
N THR A 58 -10.98 -0.02 3.91
CA THR A 58 -11.34 1.17 3.11
C THR A 58 -10.33 1.55 2.03
N ARG A 59 -9.12 0.99 2.08
CA ARG A 59 -8.05 1.21 1.08
C ARG A 59 -7.66 -0.06 0.33
N PHE A 60 -8.41 -1.16 0.52
CA PHE A 60 -8.00 -2.47 0.04
C PHE A 60 -9.06 -3.08 -0.88
N TYR A 61 -9.10 -2.55 -2.12
CA TYR A 61 -10.03 -2.94 -3.16
C TYR A 61 -9.29 -3.28 -4.46
N THR A 62 -9.93 -4.04 -5.34
CA THR A 62 -9.38 -4.35 -6.68
C THR A 62 -9.51 -3.20 -7.66
N ALA A 63 -10.51 -2.36 -7.48
CA ALA A 63 -10.72 -1.13 -8.25
C ALA A 63 -11.16 -0.02 -7.31
N ILE A 64 -10.60 1.16 -7.48
CA ILE A 64 -10.88 2.34 -6.68
C ILE A 64 -11.24 3.53 -7.56
N THR A 65 -12.10 4.39 -7.03
CA THR A 65 -12.39 5.70 -7.58
C THR A 65 -11.90 6.76 -6.60
N LEU A 66 -11.22 7.77 -7.12
CA LEU A 66 -10.77 8.91 -6.32
C LEU A 66 -11.85 9.99 -6.38
N TYR A 67 -12.41 10.34 -5.26
CA TYR A 67 -13.37 11.42 -5.13
C TYR A 67 -12.65 12.74 -4.89
N ASP A 68 -13.06 13.79 -5.59
CA ASP A 68 -12.43 15.12 -5.56
C ASP A 68 -12.80 15.97 -4.33
N GLY A 69 -13.82 15.55 -3.58
CA GLY A 69 -14.33 16.26 -2.40
C GLY A 69 -15.21 17.47 -2.73
N THR A 70 -15.46 17.77 -4.00
CA THR A 70 -16.18 18.98 -4.43
C THR A 70 -17.41 18.67 -5.29
N THR A 71 -17.34 17.68 -6.14
CA THR A 71 -18.44 17.27 -7.02
C THR A 71 -19.60 16.66 -6.23
N GLY A 72 -20.84 16.94 -6.64
CA GLY A 72 -22.03 16.36 -6.03
C GLY A 72 -21.97 14.83 -6.03
N GLY A 73 -22.20 14.20 -4.88
CA GLY A 73 -22.03 12.75 -4.67
C GLY A 73 -20.58 12.31 -4.35
N GLN A 74 -19.60 13.22 -4.43
CA GLN A 74 -18.20 12.95 -4.14
C GLN A 74 -17.63 13.81 -3.00
N THR A 75 -18.50 14.48 -2.26
CA THR A 75 -18.15 15.47 -1.21
C THR A 75 -17.32 14.90 -0.07
N GLY A 76 -17.34 13.57 0.14
CA GLY A 76 -16.52 12.90 1.14
C GLY A 76 -15.02 12.83 0.76
N GLY A 77 -14.69 13.00 -0.50
CA GLY A 77 -13.32 12.88 -1.01
C GLY A 77 -12.68 11.51 -0.77
N GLY A 78 -11.45 11.34 -1.25
CA GLY A 78 -10.60 10.20 -0.93
C GLY A 78 -10.84 8.94 -1.75
N TYR A 79 -10.39 7.78 -1.22
CA TYR A 79 -10.47 6.49 -1.89
C TYR A 79 -11.78 5.79 -1.60
N ILE A 80 -12.51 5.43 -2.64
CA ILE A 80 -13.73 4.62 -2.53
C ILE A 80 -13.62 3.44 -3.49
N GLY A 81 -14.04 2.26 -3.04
CA GLY A 81 -14.12 1.10 -3.93
C GLY A 81 -15.15 1.34 -5.02
N THR A 82 -14.77 1.13 -6.29
CA THR A 82 -15.64 1.35 -7.43
C THR A 82 -16.84 0.39 -7.38
N ALA A 83 -18.06 0.91 -7.41
CA ALA A 83 -19.27 0.10 -7.44
C ALA A 83 -19.27 -0.83 -8.66
N SER A 84 -19.88 -1.99 -8.53
CA SER A 84 -20.05 -3.04 -9.54
C SER A 84 -18.77 -3.71 -10.06
N THR A 85 -17.62 -3.05 -10.04
CA THR A 85 -16.33 -3.59 -10.55
C THR A 85 -15.28 -3.79 -9.46
N GLY A 86 -15.42 -3.09 -8.33
CA GLY A 86 -14.54 -3.23 -7.17
C GLY A 86 -14.91 -4.43 -6.32
N TYR A 87 -13.91 -5.15 -5.84
CA TYR A 87 -14.06 -6.23 -4.86
C TYR A 87 -13.19 -5.94 -3.65
N LYS A 88 -13.65 -6.31 -2.46
CA LYS A 88 -12.82 -6.26 -1.26
C LYS A 88 -11.66 -7.25 -1.39
N LEU A 89 -10.46 -6.80 -1.11
CA LEU A 89 -9.31 -7.69 -1.00
C LEU A 89 -9.23 -8.27 0.42
N ASN A 90 -9.05 -9.56 0.50
CA ASN A 90 -8.80 -10.24 1.78
C ASN A 90 -7.30 -10.20 2.10
N PHE A 91 -6.47 -10.58 1.12
CA PHE A 91 -5.03 -10.49 1.21
C PHE A 91 -4.38 -10.36 -0.17
N MET A 92 -3.17 -9.84 -0.17
CA MET A 92 -2.30 -9.76 -1.32
C MET A 92 -0.88 -10.12 -0.90
N ILE A 93 -0.23 -11.02 -1.64
CA ILE A 93 1.17 -11.35 -1.44
C ILE A 93 1.96 -10.79 -2.59
N VAL A 94 3.01 -10.05 -2.27
CA VAL A 94 3.87 -9.40 -3.25
C VAL A 94 5.32 -9.81 -3.00
N HIS A 95 6.02 -10.21 -4.06
CA HIS A 95 7.46 -10.30 -4.04
C HIS A 95 8.05 -8.99 -4.58
N PRO A 96 8.99 -8.34 -3.87
CA PRO A 96 9.48 -7.01 -4.24
C PRO A 96 10.05 -6.93 -5.65
N SER A 97 10.60 -8.02 -6.19
CA SER A 97 11.13 -8.03 -7.55
C SER A 97 10.08 -7.87 -8.66
N ALA A 98 8.79 -8.01 -8.34
CA ALA A 98 7.71 -7.85 -9.31
C ALA A 98 7.29 -6.39 -9.50
N VAL A 99 7.68 -5.51 -8.57
CA VAL A 99 7.22 -4.12 -8.51
C VAL A 99 8.42 -3.19 -8.57
N CYS A 100 8.32 -2.16 -9.39
CA CYS A 100 9.32 -1.10 -9.50
C CYS A 100 8.68 0.26 -9.23
N GLN A 101 9.18 0.97 -8.23
CA GLN A 101 8.82 2.36 -7.99
C GLN A 101 9.83 3.27 -8.67
N VAL A 102 9.35 4.18 -9.50
CA VAL A 102 10.17 5.17 -10.20
C VAL A 102 9.83 6.57 -9.68
N LEU A 103 10.84 7.27 -9.19
CA LEU A 103 10.78 8.68 -8.84
C LEU A 103 11.27 9.49 -10.05
N LYS A 104 10.34 10.14 -10.74
CA LYS A 104 10.68 10.93 -11.95
C LYS A 104 11.20 12.31 -11.59
N HIS A 105 10.62 12.96 -10.60
CA HIS A 105 10.95 14.32 -10.24
C HIS A 105 10.71 14.57 -8.76
N VAL A 106 11.72 15.13 -8.10
CA VAL A 106 11.63 15.58 -6.70
C VAL A 106 12.14 17.03 -6.66
N ALA A 107 11.29 17.97 -6.33
CA ALA A 107 11.64 19.39 -6.27
C ALA A 107 11.18 20.03 -4.95
N PRO A 108 12.00 20.01 -3.91
CA PRO A 108 11.80 20.86 -2.75
C PRO A 108 12.16 22.31 -3.12
N ARG A 109 11.34 23.27 -2.71
CA ARG A 109 11.60 24.69 -2.87
C ARG A 109 11.35 25.41 -1.56
N ILE A 110 12.26 26.29 -1.19
CA ILE A 110 12.16 27.10 0.01
C ILE A 110 12.18 28.55 -0.43
N PHE A 111 11.17 29.32 -0.03
CA PHE A 111 11.06 30.73 -0.30
C PHE A 111 11.23 31.50 1.02
N ALA A 112 12.18 32.43 1.03
CA ALA A 112 12.36 33.35 2.14
C ALA A 112 11.21 34.37 2.21
N PRO A 113 10.96 35.02 3.35
CA PRO A 113 9.91 36.02 3.50
C PRO A 113 9.95 37.12 2.45
N GLU A 114 11.15 37.58 2.07
CA GLU A 114 11.34 38.64 1.07
C GLU A 114 10.86 38.26 -0.34
N VAL A 115 10.81 36.96 -0.64
CA VAL A 115 10.38 36.39 -1.95
C VAL A 115 8.94 35.91 -1.92
N ASN A 116 8.39 35.69 -0.74
CA ASN A 116 7.03 35.20 -0.57
C ASN A 116 6.02 36.37 -0.62
N GLN A 117 5.47 36.62 -1.80
CA GLN A 117 4.52 37.73 -2.03
C GLN A 117 3.18 37.59 -1.28
N LYS A 118 2.87 36.46 -0.69
CA LYS A 118 1.57 36.21 -0.03
C LYS A 118 1.58 36.47 1.46
N ALA A 119 2.71 36.35 2.12
CA ALA A 119 2.86 36.54 3.55
C ALA A 119 4.32 36.77 3.92
N ASP A 120 4.57 37.56 4.98
CA ASP A 120 5.91 37.74 5.56
C ASP A 120 6.28 36.47 6.39
N ALA A 121 6.48 35.36 5.67
CA ALA A 121 6.76 34.06 6.27
C ALA A 121 7.52 33.14 5.30
N TRP A 122 8.28 32.22 5.85
CA TRP A 122 8.91 31.15 5.09
C TRP A 122 7.87 30.25 4.44
N LYS A 123 8.01 29.96 3.13
CA LYS A 123 7.16 29.04 2.39
C LYS A 123 7.95 27.84 1.92
N PHE A 124 7.45 26.64 2.20
CA PHE A 124 8.03 25.38 1.79
C PHE A 124 7.10 24.70 0.77
N ASP A 125 7.54 24.58 -0.46
CA ASP A 125 6.85 23.85 -1.51
C ASP A 125 7.57 22.53 -1.77
N TYR A 126 6.84 21.42 -1.82
CA TYR A 126 7.36 20.13 -2.15
C TYR A 126 6.57 19.49 -3.29
N ARG A 127 7.25 19.11 -4.35
CA ARG A 127 6.65 18.45 -5.51
C ARG A 127 7.36 17.14 -5.79
N VAL A 128 6.59 16.06 -5.86
CA VAL A 128 7.07 14.72 -6.22
C VAL A 128 6.22 14.17 -7.35
N TYR A 129 6.86 13.64 -8.38
CA TYR A 129 6.25 12.76 -9.37
C TYR A 129 6.85 11.37 -9.22
N HIS A 130 6.02 10.42 -8.88
CA HIS A 130 6.40 9.02 -8.78
C HIS A 130 5.30 8.15 -9.36
N ASP A 131 5.68 6.96 -9.79
CA ASP A 131 4.75 5.95 -10.27
C ASP A 131 5.24 4.57 -9.87
N ILE A 132 4.35 3.57 -9.92
CA ILE A 132 4.63 2.19 -9.59
C ILE A 132 4.27 1.34 -10.80
N PHE A 133 5.23 0.55 -11.24
CA PHE A 133 5.09 -0.35 -12.38
C PHE A 133 5.23 -1.80 -11.93
N VAL A 134 4.49 -2.68 -12.57
CA VAL A 134 4.65 -4.12 -12.46
C VAL A 134 5.30 -4.64 -13.74
N TYR A 135 6.36 -5.42 -13.61
CA TYR A 135 7.00 -6.03 -14.78
C TYR A 135 6.11 -7.15 -15.35
N ASP A 136 5.82 -7.10 -16.65
CA ASP A 136 4.96 -8.08 -17.33
C ASP A 136 5.43 -9.51 -17.16
N ASN A 137 6.75 -9.74 -17.22
CA ASN A 137 7.35 -11.05 -17.03
C ASN A 137 7.40 -11.51 -15.56
N LYS A 138 7.04 -10.65 -14.60
CA LYS A 138 7.06 -10.93 -13.15
C LYS A 138 5.69 -10.77 -12.47
N VAL A 139 4.61 -10.70 -13.24
CA VAL A 139 3.23 -10.64 -12.71
C VAL A 139 2.92 -11.80 -11.76
N LYS A 140 3.52 -12.97 -11.97
CA LYS A 140 3.43 -14.14 -11.09
C LYS A 140 3.94 -13.89 -9.66
N GLY A 141 4.76 -12.85 -9.47
CA GLY A 141 5.24 -12.38 -8.17
C GLY A 141 4.19 -11.63 -7.34
N ILE A 142 2.96 -11.49 -7.86
CA ILE A 142 1.83 -10.89 -7.16
C ILE A 142 0.69 -11.92 -7.11
N CYS A 143 0.23 -12.23 -5.90
CA CYS A 143 -0.90 -13.13 -5.67
C CYS A 143 -1.98 -12.40 -4.89
N ILE A 144 -3.20 -12.34 -5.44
CA ILE A 144 -4.33 -11.61 -4.88
C ILE A 144 -5.46 -12.58 -4.54
N HIS A 145 -6.05 -12.42 -3.37
CA HIS A 145 -7.29 -13.08 -2.98
C HIS A 145 -8.36 -12.02 -2.68
N ARG A 146 -9.44 -12.08 -3.44
CA ARG A 146 -10.57 -11.14 -3.33
C ARG A 146 -11.82 -11.81 -2.79
N GLY A 147 -12.75 -11.03 -2.28
CA GLY A 147 -14.11 -11.47 -1.98
C GLY A 147 -14.86 -11.92 -3.24
N SER A 148 -15.89 -12.70 -3.06
CA SER A 148 -16.73 -13.23 -4.15
C SER A 148 -17.76 -12.22 -4.66
N THR A 149 -18.15 -11.24 -3.84
CA THR A 149 -19.20 -10.27 -4.14
C THR A 149 -18.58 -8.92 -4.54
N ALA A 150 -19.03 -8.35 -5.65
CA ALA A 150 -18.70 -6.99 -6.04
C ALA A 150 -19.31 -5.97 -5.06
N LEU A 151 -18.76 -4.77 -5.02
CA LEU A 151 -19.31 -3.65 -4.26
C LEU A 151 -20.62 -3.19 -4.91
N SER A 152 -21.59 -2.91 -4.09
CA SER A 152 -22.88 -2.30 -4.49
C SER A 152 -22.78 -0.78 -4.52
#